data_17227ec01235877f16b3e51c39ab8efd
#
_entry.id   17227ec01235877f16b3e51c39ab8efd
#
_cell.length_a   1.000
_cell.length_b   1.000
_cell.length_c   1.000
_cell.angle_alpha   90.00
_cell.angle_beta   90.00
_cell.angle_gamma   90.00
#
_symmetry.space_group_name_H-M   'P 1'
#
loop_
_entity.id
_entity.type
_entity.pdbx_description
1 polymer ?
#
loop_
_entity_poly.entity_id
_entity_poly.type
_entity_poly.pdbx_seq_one_letter_code
_entity_poly.pdbx_strand_id
1 'polypeptide(L)'
;MSLLRLATAAAIVSIALVVPAVAQEELLGIPGPIVFEETEFALAWTSHPNETYYKQEYVPAGEAVESYSQMFMVDVLTEGQTPEVAAAGMIAGLQERKATDQAVNYDLIENKATGELILDFLLSDASSGTVIVEWNAYRYVPFGDGLVLFAISRRGYGDESTTFLSGLKDWRQASIEALATMELPEIAIGD
;
A
#
# COMPACT_ATOMS: atom_id res chain seq x y z
N MET A 1 -3.14 -74.64 2.26
CA MET A 1 -3.59 -73.80 1.17
C MET A 1 -3.61 -72.38 1.70
N SER A 2 -2.55 -71.56 1.38
CA SER A 2 -2.38 -70.20 1.90
C SER A 2 -2.73 -69.18 0.79
N LEU A 3 -3.77 -68.42 1.02
CA LEU A 3 -4.21 -67.40 0.07
C LEU A 3 -3.43 -66.08 0.35
N LEU A 4 -2.53 -65.74 -0.57
CA LEU A 4 -1.78 -64.48 -0.60
C LEU A 4 -2.71 -63.35 -1.10
N ARG A 5 -3.05 -62.39 -0.25
CA ARG A 5 -3.79 -61.18 -0.65
C ARG A 5 -2.79 -60.12 -1.12
N LEU A 6 -2.79 -59.82 -2.42
CA LEU A 6 -2.12 -58.65 -2.98
C LEU A 6 -2.92 -57.39 -2.63
N ALA A 7 -2.33 -56.49 -1.89
CA ALA A 7 -2.86 -55.15 -1.67
C ALA A 7 -2.27 -54.22 -2.76
N THR A 8 -3.12 -53.75 -3.65
CA THR A 8 -2.76 -52.74 -4.67
C THR A 8 -2.87 -51.37 -4.03
N ALA A 9 -1.74 -50.70 -3.81
CA ALA A 9 -1.73 -49.28 -3.36
C ALA A 9 -1.93 -48.40 -4.58
N ALA A 10 -3.06 -47.69 -4.63
CA ALA A 10 -3.32 -46.63 -5.61
C ALA A 10 -2.61 -45.34 -5.16
N ALA A 11 -1.60 -44.91 -5.87
CA ALA A 11 -0.96 -43.60 -5.67
C ALA A 11 -1.86 -42.53 -6.28
N ILE A 12 -2.44 -41.67 -5.43
CA ILE A 12 -3.15 -40.45 -5.88
C ILE A 12 -2.11 -39.39 -6.19
N VAL A 13 -1.89 -39.15 -7.47
CA VAL A 13 -1.08 -38.00 -7.96
C VAL A 13 -1.97 -36.77 -7.92
N SER A 14 -1.78 -35.92 -6.92
CA SER A 14 -2.40 -34.59 -6.88
C SER A 14 -1.70 -33.67 -7.86
N ILE A 15 -2.33 -33.37 -9.00
CA ILE A 15 -1.88 -32.37 -9.95
C ILE A 15 -2.31 -31.02 -9.35
N ALA A 16 -1.37 -30.26 -8.82
CA ALA A 16 -1.59 -28.86 -8.47
C ALA A 16 -1.81 -28.06 -9.77
N LEU A 17 -3.02 -27.57 -9.99
CA LEU A 17 -3.35 -26.62 -11.03
C LEU A 17 -2.63 -25.30 -10.67
N VAL A 18 -1.52 -25.01 -11.34
CA VAL A 18 -0.92 -23.68 -11.32
C VAL A 18 -1.80 -22.79 -12.19
N VAL A 19 -2.66 -21.99 -11.54
CA VAL A 19 -3.39 -20.93 -12.22
C VAL A 19 -2.34 -19.85 -12.56
N PRO A 20 -2.13 -19.49 -13.83
CA PRO A 20 -1.22 -18.40 -14.14
C PRO A 20 -1.76 -17.13 -13.51
N ALA A 21 -0.96 -16.45 -12.67
CA ALA A 21 -1.25 -15.10 -12.23
C ALA A 21 -1.33 -14.23 -13.49
N VAL A 22 -2.45 -13.59 -13.72
CA VAL A 22 -2.57 -12.56 -14.77
C VAL A 22 -1.62 -11.44 -14.33
N ALA A 23 -0.55 -11.20 -15.09
CA ALA A 23 0.35 -10.09 -14.82
C ALA A 23 -0.47 -8.80 -14.92
N GLN A 24 -0.43 -7.98 -13.85
CA GLN A 24 -1.03 -6.66 -13.86
C GLN A 24 -0.32 -5.80 -14.92
N GLU A 25 -1.08 -4.97 -15.62
CA GLU A 25 -0.52 -4.02 -16.58
C GLU A 25 0.31 -2.99 -15.82
N GLU A 26 1.56 -2.84 -16.20
CA GLU A 26 2.48 -1.89 -15.57
C GLU A 26 2.39 -0.55 -16.34
N LEU A 27 2.18 0.57 -15.65
CA LEU A 27 1.82 1.85 -16.24
C LEU A 27 2.85 2.96 -16.01
N LEU A 28 3.79 2.77 -15.07
CA LEU A 28 4.64 3.83 -14.53
C LEU A 28 6.15 3.60 -14.71
N GLY A 29 6.55 2.53 -15.40
CA GLY A 29 7.95 2.12 -15.51
C GLY A 29 8.48 1.48 -14.21
N ILE A 30 7.61 1.05 -13.29
CA ILE A 30 7.94 0.47 -11.99
C ILE A 30 7.35 -0.94 -11.89
N PRO A 31 7.93 -1.94 -12.56
CA PRO A 31 7.39 -3.30 -12.54
C PRO A 31 7.51 -3.97 -11.16
N GLY A 32 8.30 -3.39 -10.25
CA GLY A 32 8.62 -3.97 -8.96
C GLY A 32 9.68 -5.09 -9.04
N PRO A 33 9.95 -5.80 -7.92
CA PRO A 33 9.44 -5.45 -6.61
C PRO A 33 10.01 -4.12 -6.10
N ILE A 34 9.18 -3.35 -5.38
CA ILE A 34 9.67 -2.20 -4.60
C ILE A 34 10.15 -2.74 -3.26
N VAL A 35 11.35 -2.35 -2.83
CA VAL A 35 11.88 -2.73 -1.52
C VAL A 35 11.72 -1.56 -0.56
N PHE A 36 10.98 -1.76 0.52
CA PHE A 36 10.81 -0.78 1.59
C PHE A 36 10.96 -1.47 2.94
N GLU A 37 11.87 -0.97 3.80
CA GLU A 37 12.17 -1.53 5.13
C GLU A 37 12.36 -3.06 5.13
N GLU A 38 13.19 -3.59 4.24
CA GLU A 38 13.49 -5.02 4.07
C GLU A 38 12.32 -5.88 3.52
N THR A 39 11.15 -5.27 3.23
CA THR A 39 10.01 -5.95 2.62
C THR A 39 9.97 -5.71 1.12
N GLU A 40 9.79 -6.77 0.35
CA GLU A 40 9.57 -6.72 -1.09
C GLU A 40 8.06 -6.62 -1.39
N PHE A 41 7.68 -5.59 -2.15
CA PHE A 41 6.30 -5.34 -2.56
C PHE A 41 6.16 -5.60 -4.06
N ALA A 42 5.42 -6.61 -4.44
CA ALA A 42 5.12 -6.94 -5.82
C ALA A 42 3.90 -6.17 -6.33
N LEU A 43 3.91 -5.78 -7.61
CA LEU A 43 2.76 -5.13 -8.25
C LEU A 43 1.53 -6.05 -8.19
N ALA A 44 0.45 -5.56 -7.57
CA ALA A 44 -0.77 -6.32 -7.33
C ALA A 44 -2.00 -5.71 -8.03
N TRP A 45 -2.02 -4.39 -8.21
CA TRP A 45 -3.14 -3.73 -8.86
C TRP A 45 -2.73 -2.42 -9.52
N THR A 46 -3.42 -2.10 -10.63
CA THR A 46 -3.19 -0.88 -11.41
C THR A 46 -4.52 -0.25 -11.80
N SER A 47 -4.52 1.07 -11.95
CA SER A 47 -5.66 1.82 -12.48
C SER A 47 -5.21 3.08 -13.20
N HIS A 48 -5.90 3.41 -14.29
CA HIS A 48 -5.75 4.64 -15.04
C HIS A 48 -7.15 5.27 -15.25
N PRO A 49 -7.70 5.95 -14.21
CA PRO A 49 -9.08 6.40 -14.22
C PRO A 49 -9.40 7.50 -15.23
N ASN A 50 -8.39 8.29 -15.60
CA ASN A 50 -8.49 9.37 -16.59
C ASN A 50 -7.10 9.69 -17.17
N GLU A 51 -7.01 10.55 -18.16
CA GLU A 51 -5.79 10.88 -18.92
C GLU A 51 -4.62 11.41 -18.06
N THR A 52 -4.88 11.90 -16.85
CA THR A 52 -3.87 12.54 -16.00
C THR A 52 -3.61 11.81 -14.69
N TYR A 53 -4.32 10.72 -14.41
CA TYR A 53 -4.18 9.99 -13.14
C TYR A 53 -3.86 8.52 -13.35
N TYR A 54 -2.73 8.09 -12.81
CA TYR A 54 -2.23 6.70 -12.81
C TYR A 54 -2.03 6.24 -11.37
N LYS A 55 -2.38 4.99 -11.09
CA LYS A 55 -2.23 4.40 -9.77
C LYS A 55 -1.72 2.97 -9.86
N GLN A 56 -0.74 2.64 -9.01
CA GLN A 56 -0.23 1.28 -8.83
C GLN A 56 -0.17 0.94 -7.34
N GLU A 57 -0.63 -0.26 -6.99
CA GLU A 57 -0.61 -0.79 -5.63
C GLU A 57 0.23 -2.07 -5.60
N TYR A 58 1.11 -2.14 -4.61
CA TYR A 58 2.07 -3.21 -4.42
C TYR A 58 1.91 -3.80 -3.03
N VAL A 59 1.88 -5.13 -2.93
CA VAL A 59 1.74 -5.83 -1.65
C VAL A 59 2.82 -6.90 -1.48
N PRO A 60 3.13 -7.32 -0.25
CA PRO A 60 4.01 -8.44 0.01
C PRO A 60 3.50 -9.73 -0.63
N ALA A 61 4.40 -10.67 -0.94
CA ALA A 61 4.06 -11.94 -1.54
C ALA A 61 3.01 -12.70 -0.71
N GLY A 62 1.92 -13.12 -1.35
CA GLY A 62 0.82 -13.84 -0.73
C GLY A 62 -0.28 -12.97 -0.11
N GLU A 63 -0.13 -11.64 -0.15
CA GLU A 63 -1.18 -10.70 0.26
C GLU A 63 -2.01 -10.21 -0.94
N ALA A 64 -3.14 -9.60 -0.67
CA ALA A 64 -4.05 -9.04 -1.67
C ALA A 64 -4.41 -7.59 -1.31
N VAL A 65 -4.75 -6.78 -2.32
CA VAL A 65 -5.08 -5.36 -2.13
C VAL A 65 -6.29 -5.13 -1.22
N GLU A 66 -7.17 -6.10 -1.10
CA GLU A 66 -8.35 -6.03 -0.22
C GLU A 66 -8.03 -6.38 1.24
N SER A 67 -6.92 -7.11 1.50
CA SER A 67 -6.64 -7.72 2.81
C SER A 67 -5.16 -7.74 3.15
N TYR A 68 -4.46 -6.66 2.88
CA TYR A 68 -3.03 -6.51 3.14
C TYR A 68 -2.73 -6.18 4.60
N SER A 69 -1.54 -6.60 5.05
CA SER A 69 -0.93 -6.09 6.28
C SER A 69 -0.12 -4.83 6.01
N GLN A 70 0.51 -4.76 4.83
CA GLN A 70 1.27 -3.63 4.34
C GLN A 70 1.03 -3.44 2.84
N MET A 71 0.98 -2.19 2.38
CA MET A 71 0.83 -1.85 0.97
C MET A 71 1.72 -0.66 0.64
N PHE A 72 2.50 -0.77 -0.42
CA PHE A 72 3.15 0.37 -1.02
C PHE A 72 2.33 0.86 -2.22
N MET A 73 2.16 2.18 -2.36
CA MET A 73 1.38 2.78 -3.45
C MET A 73 2.21 3.82 -4.19
N VAL A 74 1.98 3.90 -5.50
CA VAL A 74 2.49 4.96 -6.36
C VAL A 74 1.33 5.54 -7.14
N ASP A 75 0.98 6.79 -6.87
CA ASP A 75 -0.04 7.54 -7.60
C ASP A 75 0.62 8.69 -8.34
N VAL A 76 0.33 8.86 -9.62
CA VAL A 76 0.84 9.96 -10.44
C VAL A 76 -0.31 10.79 -10.96
N LEU A 77 -0.26 12.09 -10.66
CA LEU A 77 -1.09 13.09 -11.29
C LEU A 77 -0.17 13.98 -12.17
N THR A 78 -0.32 13.90 -13.47
CA THR A 78 0.58 14.56 -14.42
C THR A 78 0.37 16.09 -14.49
N GLU A 79 -0.81 16.57 -14.06
CA GLU A 79 -1.19 17.96 -14.05
C GLU A 79 -2.29 18.28 -13.04
N GLY A 80 -2.52 19.56 -12.80
CA GLY A 80 -3.70 20.06 -12.08
C GLY A 80 -3.64 20.05 -10.57
N GLN A 81 -2.59 19.46 -9.95
CA GLN A 81 -2.41 19.47 -8.50
C GLN A 81 -0.94 19.62 -8.11
N THR A 82 -0.68 20.39 -7.06
CA THR A 82 0.62 20.43 -6.39
C THR A 82 0.61 19.56 -5.13
N PRO A 83 1.79 19.20 -4.59
CA PRO A 83 1.89 18.50 -3.30
C PRO A 83 1.08 19.16 -2.18
N GLU A 84 1.11 20.50 -2.08
CA GLU A 84 0.39 21.26 -1.05
C GLU A 84 -1.13 21.14 -1.21
N VAL A 85 -1.63 21.23 -2.45
CA VAL A 85 -3.08 21.14 -2.73
C VAL A 85 -3.56 19.72 -2.44
N ALA A 86 -2.81 18.69 -2.83
CA ALA A 86 -3.17 17.30 -2.57
C ALA A 86 -3.15 16.98 -1.06
N ALA A 87 -2.09 17.39 -0.34
CA ALA A 87 -2.00 17.20 1.10
C ALA A 87 -3.11 17.95 1.85
N ALA A 88 -3.41 19.20 1.46
CA ALA A 88 -4.51 19.98 2.06
C ALA A 88 -5.87 19.32 1.84
N GLY A 89 -6.12 18.76 0.65
CA GLY A 89 -7.34 18.01 0.36
C GLY A 89 -7.49 16.77 1.24
N MET A 90 -6.41 15.98 1.40
CA MET A 90 -6.40 14.83 2.31
C MET A 90 -6.67 15.25 3.76
N ILE A 91 -5.99 16.30 4.24
CA ILE A 91 -6.19 16.83 5.59
C ILE A 91 -7.63 17.28 5.82
N ALA A 92 -8.26 17.94 4.84
CA ALA A 92 -9.67 18.34 4.95
C ALA A 92 -10.58 17.12 5.13
N GLY A 93 -10.38 16.06 4.34
CA GLY A 93 -11.12 14.79 4.51
C GLY A 93 -10.89 14.13 5.87
N LEU A 94 -9.65 14.14 6.38
CA LEU A 94 -9.33 13.62 7.71
C LEU A 94 -10.02 14.43 8.82
N GLN A 95 -10.08 15.76 8.68
CA GLN A 95 -10.77 16.64 9.63
C GLN A 95 -12.29 16.37 9.66
N GLU A 96 -12.93 16.16 8.52
CA GLU A 96 -14.34 15.77 8.43
C GLU A 96 -14.55 14.39 9.08
N ARG A 97 -13.70 13.42 8.77
CA ARG A 97 -13.77 12.06 9.30
C ARG A 97 -13.62 12.01 10.81
N LYS A 98 -12.85 12.91 11.41
CA LYS A 98 -12.63 13.01 12.87
C LYS A 98 -13.92 13.15 13.68
N ALA A 99 -15.02 13.62 13.07
CA ALA A 99 -16.32 13.70 13.72
C ALA A 99 -16.93 12.32 14.04
N THR A 100 -16.56 11.28 13.29
CA THR A 100 -17.10 9.90 13.40
C THR A 100 -16.04 8.85 13.68
N ASP A 101 -14.78 9.14 13.44
CA ASP A 101 -13.64 8.24 13.66
C ASP A 101 -12.66 8.86 14.66
N GLN A 102 -12.66 8.35 15.88
CA GLN A 102 -11.80 8.84 16.96
C GLN A 102 -10.33 8.44 16.81
N ALA A 103 -10.02 7.47 15.93
CA ALA A 103 -8.64 7.08 15.62
C ALA A 103 -7.92 8.13 14.76
N VAL A 104 -8.66 9.00 14.07
CA VAL A 104 -8.07 9.98 13.15
C VAL A 104 -7.12 10.92 13.90
N ASN A 105 -5.86 10.82 13.50
CA ASN A 105 -4.78 11.71 13.90
C ASN A 105 -3.84 11.89 12.70
N TYR A 106 -3.24 13.06 12.55
CA TYR A 106 -2.32 13.32 11.44
C TYR A 106 -1.26 14.35 11.83
N ASP A 107 -0.14 14.29 11.13
CA ASP A 107 0.94 15.28 11.17
C ASP A 107 1.45 15.53 9.74
N LEU A 108 1.84 16.77 9.44
CA LEU A 108 2.37 17.18 8.15
C LEU A 108 3.81 17.64 8.31
N ILE A 109 4.71 16.99 7.60
CA ILE A 109 6.14 17.26 7.58
C ILE A 109 6.48 17.87 6.22
N GLU A 110 7.14 19.03 6.21
CA GLU A 110 7.52 19.77 5.01
C GLU A 110 9.04 19.77 4.83
N ASN A 111 9.50 19.39 3.65
CA ASN A 111 10.87 19.65 3.19
C ASN A 111 10.91 20.93 2.35
N LYS A 112 11.23 22.05 2.98
CA LYS A 112 11.27 23.36 2.31
C LYS A 112 12.32 23.50 1.20
N ALA A 113 13.30 22.61 1.17
CA ALA A 113 14.35 22.65 0.16
C ALA A 113 13.90 22.01 -1.17
N THR A 114 13.03 21.00 -1.11
CA THR A 114 12.57 20.22 -2.27
C THR A 114 11.11 20.50 -2.63
N GLY A 115 10.31 21.06 -1.72
CA GLY A 115 8.86 21.19 -1.84
C GLY A 115 8.11 19.90 -1.59
N GLU A 116 8.78 18.85 -1.13
CA GLU A 116 8.14 17.59 -0.75
C GLU A 116 7.41 17.69 0.58
N LEU A 117 6.30 16.99 0.69
CA LEU A 117 5.52 16.88 1.90
C LEU A 117 5.34 15.42 2.30
N ILE A 118 5.39 15.12 3.60
CA ILE A 118 4.96 13.83 4.13
C ILE A 118 3.78 14.07 5.05
N LEU A 119 2.63 13.48 4.70
CA LEU A 119 1.46 13.43 5.55
C LEU A 119 1.39 12.07 6.20
N ASP A 120 1.54 12.04 7.49
CA ASP A 120 1.46 10.87 8.35
C ASP A 120 0.12 10.89 9.07
N PHE A 121 -0.67 9.81 8.94
CA PHE A 121 -2.00 9.77 9.52
C PHE A 121 -2.48 8.37 9.89
N LEU A 122 -3.43 8.35 10.82
CA LEU A 122 -4.12 7.17 11.32
C LEU A 122 -5.63 7.33 11.09
N LEU A 123 -6.29 6.24 10.74
CA LEU A 123 -7.75 6.17 10.64
C LEU A 123 -8.25 4.76 11.00
N SER A 124 -9.56 4.62 11.20
CA SER A 124 -10.19 3.31 11.42
C SER A 124 -11.47 3.16 10.60
N ASP A 125 -11.85 1.92 10.32
CA ASP A 125 -13.10 1.56 9.68
C ASP A 125 -13.69 0.30 10.33
N ALA A 126 -15.00 0.32 10.58
CA ALA A 126 -15.75 -0.82 11.10
C ALA A 126 -16.97 -1.16 10.22
N SER A 127 -17.08 -0.57 9.04
CA SER A 127 -18.24 -0.71 8.15
C SER A 127 -18.45 -2.14 7.64
N SER A 128 -17.36 -2.92 7.52
CA SER A 128 -17.38 -4.32 7.10
C SER A 128 -17.77 -5.31 8.21
N GLY A 129 -17.95 -4.83 9.45
CA GLY A 129 -18.17 -5.67 10.63
C GLY A 129 -16.88 -6.12 11.34
N THR A 130 -15.73 -5.96 10.70
CA THR A 130 -14.41 -6.12 11.32
C THR A 130 -13.76 -4.75 11.47
N VAL A 131 -13.28 -4.41 12.66
CA VAL A 131 -12.53 -3.17 12.87
C VAL A 131 -11.21 -3.27 12.11
N ILE A 132 -10.93 -2.27 11.29
CA ILE A 132 -9.64 -2.08 10.63
C ILE A 132 -9.07 -0.77 11.16
N VAL A 133 -7.83 -0.81 11.63
CA VAL A 133 -7.06 0.39 11.94
C VAL A 133 -5.94 0.47 10.92
N GLU A 134 -5.79 1.64 10.31
CA GLU A 134 -4.81 1.86 9.25
C GLU A 134 -3.95 3.08 9.56
N TRP A 135 -2.64 2.87 9.54
CA TRP A 135 -1.66 3.93 9.52
C TRP A 135 -1.12 4.12 8.11
N ASN A 136 -0.89 5.38 7.74
CA ASN A 136 -0.42 5.79 6.43
C ASN A 136 0.68 6.84 6.56
N ALA A 137 1.68 6.77 5.68
CA ALA A 137 2.60 7.85 5.40
C ALA A 137 2.61 8.11 3.88
N TYR A 138 2.24 9.31 3.48
CA TYR A 138 2.08 9.77 2.11
C TYR A 138 3.14 10.81 1.79
N ARG A 139 4.14 10.45 0.96
CA ARG A 139 5.16 11.38 0.47
C ARG A 139 4.75 11.94 -0.87
N TYR A 140 4.39 13.21 -0.90
CA TYR A 140 4.05 13.96 -2.10
C TYR A 140 5.29 14.62 -2.67
N VAL A 141 5.59 14.38 -3.93
CA VAL A 141 6.78 14.85 -4.64
C VAL A 141 6.34 15.65 -5.86
N PRO A 142 6.87 16.87 -6.11
CA PRO A 142 6.59 17.60 -7.33
C PRO A 142 7.00 16.80 -8.58
N PHE A 143 6.14 16.76 -9.61
CA PHE A 143 6.40 16.05 -10.85
C PHE A 143 5.82 16.83 -12.05
N GLY A 144 6.68 17.52 -12.80
CA GLY A 144 6.22 18.41 -13.88
C GLY A 144 5.22 19.45 -13.38
N ASP A 145 4.04 19.50 -14.01
CA ASP A 145 2.92 20.37 -13.62
C ASP A 145 1.95 19.68 -12.63
N GLY A 146 2.35 18.55 -12.07
CA GLY A 146 1.58 17.73 -11.15
C GLY A 146 2.40 17.21 -9.96
N LEU A 147 2.12 15.98 -9.53
CA LEU A 147 2.80 15.34 -8.42
C LEU A 147 2.87 13.81 -8.58
N VAL A 148 3.80 13.20 -7.87
CA VAL A 148 3.79 11.78 -7.53
C VAL A 148 3.57 11.62 -6.04
N LEU A 149 2.71 10.70 -5.66
CA LEU A 149 2.54 10.21 -4.31
C LEU A 149 3.23 8.85 -4.18
N PHE A 150 4.21 8.74 -3.30
CA PHE A 150 4.72 7.48 -2.80
C PHE A 150 4.18 7.25 -1.40
N ALA A 151 3.52 6.13 -1.17
CA ALA A 151 2.85 5.91 0.09
C ALA A 151 3.08 4.51 0.64
N ILE A 152 3.17 4.42 1.96
CA ILE A 152 3.12 3.16 2.70
C ILE A 152 1.91 3.17 3.62
N SER A 153 1.13 2.08 3.57
CA SER A 153 0.00 1.83 4.47
C SER A 153 0.22 0.55 5.24
N ARG A 154 -0.21 0.52 6.52
CA ARG A 154 -0.20 -0.68 7.36
C ARG A 154 -1.51 -0.83 8.07
N ARG A 155 -2.02 -2.07 8.19
CA ARG A 155 -3.31 -2.38 8.81
C ARG A 155 -3.20 -3.34 9.98
N GLY A 156 -4.01 -3.08 10.99
CA GLY A 156 -4.37 -4.04 12.04
C GLY A 156 -5.85 -4.36 11.96
N TYR A 157 -6.21 -5.64 12.08
CA TYR A 157 -7.57 -6.14 11.89
C TYR A 157 -8.15 -6.71 13.19
N GLY A 158 -9.44 -6.47 13.46
CA GLY A 158 -10.18 -7.07 14.57
C GLY A 158 -9.47 -6.91 15.90
N ASP A 159 -9.25 -8.00 16.61
CA ASP A 159 -8.61 -8.01 17.95
C ASP A 159 -7.14 -7.55 17.91
N GLU A 160 -6.46 -7.70 16.78
CA GLU A 160 -5.07 -7.25 16.60
C GLU A 160 -4.94 -5.72 16.48
N SER A 161 -6.05 -4.99 16.24
CA SER A 161 -6.05 -3.53 16.14
C SER A 161 -5.47 -2.85 17.40
N THR A 162 -5.72 -3.41 18.58
CA THR A 162 -5.17 -2.87 19.85
C THR A 162 -3.65 -3.06 19.92
N THR A 163 -3.15 -4.22 19.50
CA THR A 163 -1.71 -4.50 19.44
C THR A 163 -1.04 -3.61 18.40
N PHE A 164 -1.67 -3.43 17.24
CA PHE A 164 -1.21 -2.53 16.19
C PHE A 164 -1.06 -1.08 16.72
N LEU A 165 -2.10 -0.53 17.35
CA LEU A 165 -2.07 0.82 17.92
C LEU A 165 -1.00 0.99 19.00
N SER A 166 -0.85 0.01 19.88
CA SER A 166 0.16 0.08 20.94
C SER A 166 1.60 -0.02 20.40
N GLY A 167 1.78 -0.70 19.26
CA GLY A 167 3.05 -0.86 18.58
C GLY A 167 3.50 0.35 17.75
N LEU A 168 2.60 1.30 17.41
CA LEU A 168 2.92 2.47 16.58
C LEU A 168 4.15 3.23 17.07
N LYS A 169 4.29 3.41 18.37
CA LYS A 169 5.43 4.12 19.00
C LYS A 169 6.79 3.48 18.72
N ASP A 170 6.81 2.19 18.37
CA ASP A 170 8.04 1.42 18.20
C ASP A 170 8.58 1.47 16.77
N TRP A 171 7.73 1.71 15.77
CA TRP A 171 8.11 1.65 14.36
C TRP A 171 7.68 2.85 13.50
N ARG A 172 6.61 3.59 13.86
CA ARG A 172 6.05 4.68 13.03
C ARG A 172 7.08 5.72 12.61
N GLN A 173 7.89 6.22 13.57
CA GLN A 173 8.90 7.23 13.28
C GLN A 173 9.97 6.71 12.31
N ALA A 174 10.43 5.47 12.50
CA ALA A 174 11.43 4.85 11.62
C ALA A 174 10.89 4.69 10.20
N SER A 175 9.61 4.30 10.04
CA SER A 175 8.97 4.18 8.72
C SER A 175 8.81 5.53 8.01
N ILE A 176 8.50 6.61 8.74
CA ILE A 176 8.47 7.97 8.19
C ILE A 176 9.87 8.37 7.70
N GLU A 177 10.91 8.14 8.50
CA GLU A 177 12.28 8.45 8.14
C GLU A 177 12.77 7.61 6.95
N ALA A 178 12.40 6.33 6.90
CA ALA A 178 12.69 5.45 5.77
C ALA A 178 12.04 5.98 4.49
N LEU A 179 10.75 6.36 4.54
CA LEU A 179 10.05 6.93 3.38
C LEU A 179 10.65 8.28 2.96
N ALA A 180 11.02 9.14 3.91
CA ALA A 180 11.62 10.45 3.64
C ALA A 180 12.98 10.35 2.94
N THR A 181 13.75 9.30 3.24
CA THR A 181 15.13 9.09 2.73
C THR A 181 15.23 8.05 1.63
N MET A 182 14.13 7.35 1.31
CA MET A 182 14.08 6.36 0.25
C MET A 182 14.51 6.96 -1.09
N GLU A 183 15.39 6.28 -1.81
CA GLU A 183 15.64 6.55 -3.22
C GLU A 183 14.39 6.20 -4.02
N LEU A 184 13.78 7.23 -4.62
CA LEU A 184 12.50 7.06 -5.29
C LEU A 184 12.69 6.44 -6.67
N PRO A 185 11.81 5.51 -7.09
CA PRO A 185 11.81 4.99 -8.45
C PRO A 185 11.61 6.12 -9.47
N GLU A 186 12.27 6.01 -10.62
CA GLU A 186 12.02 6.90 -11.75
C GLU A 186 10.66 6.57 -12.38
N ILE A 187 9.85 7.60 -12.60
CA ILE A 187 8.54 7.48 -13.24
C ILE A 187 8.68 7.59 -14.75
N ALA A 188 8.22 6.55 -15.46
CA ALA A 188 8.14 6.54 -16.92
C ALA A 188 6.71 6.17 -17.33
N ILE A 189 5.91 7.18 -17.71
CA ILE A 189 4.55 6.97 -18.23
C ILE A 189 4.68 6.63 -19.71
N GLY A 190 4.11 5.47 -20.12
CA GLY A 190 4.05 5.08 -21.52
C GLY A 190 3.17 6.02 -22.35
N ASP A 191 3.54 6.22 -23.61
CA ASP A 191 2.75 6.99 -24.59
C ASP A 191 1.48 6.23 -25.02
#